data_7c302d333ebdf092128380369cddb144
#
_entry.id   7c302d333ebdf092128380369cddb144
#
_cell.length_a   1.000
_cell.length_b   1.000
_cell.length_c   1.000
_cell.angle_alpha   90.00
_cell.angle_beta   90.00
_cell.angle_gamma   90.00
#
_symmetry.space_group_name_H-M   'P 1'
#
loop_
_entity.id
_entity.type
_entity.pdbx_description
1 polymer ?
#
loop_
_entity_poly.entity_id
_entity_poly.type
_entity_poly.pdbx_seq_one_letter_code
_entity_poly.pdbx_strand_id
1 'polypeptide(L)'
;AIAAERLIEKGAKKIFILHVDLHHGNGTQAIFYDRPDVYFASLHGDPKEAFPHFLGHANEKGDGAGEDYNINYPMQPGTPYTEWTRALDDAIEKIQSYQPDALLISLGVDTYEKDPISFFKLKSDDFFDVGKKIASCNLPTLFVMEGGYAIKEIGINTVNVLKGFEGS
;
A
#
# COMPACT_ATOMS: atom_id res chain seq x y z
N ALA A 1 3.26 -4.34 -10.55
CA ALA A 1 4.41 -5.12 -11.06
C ALA A 1 5.04 -4.50 -12.32
N ILE A 2 4.30 -4.34 -13.43
CA ILE A 2 4.83 -3.84 -14.73
C ILE A 2 5.59 -2.51 -14.59
N ALA A 3 5.06 -1.56 -13.82
CA ALA A 3 5.71 -0.27 -13.61
C ALA A 3 7.06 -0.41 -12.88
N ALA A 4 7.16 -1.29 -11.89
CA ALA A 4 8.41 -1.56 -11.18
C ALA A 4 9.47 -2.12 -12.14
N GLU A 5 9.12 -3.15 -12.92
CA GLU A 5 10.01 -3.72 -13.94
C GLU A 5 10.48 -2.66 -14.94
N ARG A 6 9.56 -1.81 -15.40
CA ARG A 6 9.91 -0.76 -16.35
C ARG A 6 10.87 0.28 -15.78
N LEU A 7 10.75 0.62 -14.50
CA LEU A 7 11.68 1.52 -13.83
C LEU A 7 13.07 0.87 -13.66
N ILE A 8 13.12 -0.41 -13.32
CA ILE A 8 14.36 -1.18 -13.21
C ILE A 8 15.06 -1.27 -14.57
N GLU A 9 14.34 -1.59 -15.65
CA GLU A 9 14.87 -1.57 -17.03
C GLU A 9 15.45 -0.20 -17.42
N LYS A 10 14.92 0.90 -16.86
CA LYS A 10 15.40 2.26 -17.09
C LYS A 10 16.53 2.69 -16.14
N GLY A 11 17.00 1.81 -15.30
CA GLY A 11 18.19 2.01 -14.47
C GLY A 11 17.93 2.25 -12.98
N ALA A 12 16.67 2.23 -12.51
CA ALA A 12 16.38 2.19 -11.09
C ALA A 12 16.93 0.90 -10.47
N LYS A 13 17.53 0.98 -9.31
CA LYS A 13 18.14 -0.17 -8.62
C LYS A 13 17.26 -0.72 -7.51
N LYS A 14 16.43 0.12 -6.92
CA LYS A 14 15.56 -0.21 -5.80
C LYS A 14 14.19 0.45 -5.98
N ILE A 15 13.15 -0.33 -5.89
CA ILE A 15 11.76 0.13 -5.94
C ILE A 15 11.05 -0.26 -4.66
N PHE A 16 10.24 0.63 -4.12
CA PHE A 16 9.33 0.28 -3.03
C PHE A 16 7.89 0.31 -3.56
N ILE A 17 7.14 -0.75 -3.33
CA ILE A 17 5.71 -0.82 -3.64
C ILE A 17 4.95 -0.79 -2.33
N LEU A 18 4.18 0.27 -2.10
CA LEU A 18 3.27 0.40 -0.98
C LEU A 18 1.83 0.15 -1.47
N HIS A 19 1.24 -0.92 -0.99
CA HIS A 19 -0.11 -1.35 -1.32
C HIS A 19 -1.05 -0.95 -0.19
N VAL A 20 -2.06 -0.11 -0.49
CA VAL A 20 -3.00 0.45 0.50
C VAL A 20 -4.46 0.17 0.15
N ASP A 21 -4.70 -0.91 -0.56
CA ASP A 21 -6.03 -1.46 -0.86
C ASP A 21 -6.54 -2.30 0.32
N LEU A 22 -7.87 -2.51 0.42
CA LEU A 22 -8.47 -3.37 1.44
C LEU A 22 -7.98 -4.81 1.32
N HIS A 23 -7.78 -5.30 0.09
CA HIS A 23 -7.34 -6.66 -0.18
C HIS A 23 -5.82 -6.74 -0.30
N HIS A 24 -5.28 -7.89 0.09
CA HIS A 24 -3.85 -8.15 -0.06
C HIS A 24 -3.40 -8.16 -1.52
N GLY A 25 -2.30 -7.48 -1.82
CA GLY A 25 -1.69 -7.46 -3.16
C GLY A 25 -0.93 -8.75 -3.49
N ASN A 26 -1.60 -9.90 -3.39
CA ASN A 26 -1.00 -11.23 -3.49
C ASN A 26 -0.26 -11.48 -4.81
N GLY A 27 -0.74 -10.94 -5.92
CA GLY A 27 -0.06 -11.06 -7.21
C GLY A 27 1.27 -10.30 -7.24
N THR A 28 1.32 -9.10 -6.67
CA THR A 28 2.54 -8.31 -6.54
C THR A 28 3.53 -8.98 -5.60
N GLN A 29 3.06 -9.45 -4.43
CA GLN A 29 3.88 -10.23 -3.50
C GLN A 29 4.51 -11.44 -4.20
N ALA A 30 3.73 -12.23 -4.91
CA ALA A 30 4.22 -13.44 -5.57
C ALA A 30 5.31 -13.17 -6.63
N ILE A 31 5.18 -12.04 -7.36
CA ILE A 31 6.14 -11.68 -8.42
C ILE A 31 7.49 -11.26 -7.83
N PHE A 32 7.50 -10.59 -6.67
CA PHE A 32 8.72 -10.00 -6.09
C PHE A 32 9.21 -10.71 -4.83
N TYR A 33 8.65 -11.87 -4.49
CA TYR A 33 8.85 -12.53 -3.20
C TYR A 33 10.30 -12.96 -2.93
N ASP A 34 11.07 -13.25 -3.98
CA ASP A 34 12.49 -13.67 -3.93
C ASP A 34 13.46 -12.57 -4.40
N ARG A 35 12.99 -11.30 -4.48
CA ARG A 35 13.72 -10.19 -5.09
C ARG A 35 14.05 -9.07 -4.10
N PRO A 36 15.35 -8.78 -3.85
CA PRO A 36 15.78 -7.73 -2.93
C PRO A 36 15.75 -6.33 -3.55
N ASP A 37 15.60 -6.20 -4.87
CA ASP A 37 15.53 -4.93 -5.59
C ASP A 37 14.12 -4.32 -5.60
N VAL A 38 13.10 -5.07 -5.12
CA VAL A 38 11.74 -4.57 -4.92
C VAL A 38 11.27 -4.89 -3.50
N TYR A 39 11.09 -3.87 -2.69
CA TYR A 39 10.44 -4.02 -1.38
C TYR A 39 8.93 -3.91 -1.55
N PHE A 40 8.18 -4.88 -1.05
CA PHE A 40 6.72 -4.87 -1.06
C PHE A 40 6.17 -4.73 0.36
N ALA A 41 5.31 -3.75 0.59
CA ALA A 41 4.56 -3.57 1.82
C ALA A 41 3.07 -3.49 1.52
N SER A 42 2.25 -4.24 2.24
CA SER A 42 0.79 -4.27 2.04
C SER A 42 0.03 -4.08 3.34
N LEU A 43 -0.82 -3.04 3.37
CA LEU A 43 -1.76 -2.74 4.44
C LEU A 43 -3.15 -3.24 4.00
N HIS A 44 -3.65 -4.30 4.62
CA HIS A 44 -4.86 -4.98 4.14
C HIS A 44 -5.64 -5.66 5.25
N GLY A 45 -6.83 -6.13 4.92
CA GLY A 45 -7.66 -6.91 5.83
C GLY A 45 -7.05 -8.28 6.15
N ASP A 46 -7.16 -8.72 7.41
CA ASP A 46 -6.66 -10.02 7.84
C ASP A 46 -7.16 -11.14 6.90
N PRO A 47 -6.29 -11.98 6.34
CA PRO A 47 -6.67 -13.08 5.45
C PRO A 47 -7.71 -14.05 6.03
N LYS A 48 -7.88 -14.11 7.34
CA LYS A 48 -8.93 -14.89 7.97
C LYS A 48 -10.33 -14.36 7.64
N GLU A 49 -10.45 -13.06 7.37
CA GLU A 49 -11.72 -12.37 7.12
C GLU A 49 -11.82 -11.82 5.69
N ALA A 50 -10.69 -11.54 5.05
CA ALA A 50 -10.61 -10.92 3.73
C ALA A 50 -10.04 -11.85 2.65
N PHE A 51 -10.52 -11.68 1.41
CA PHE A 51 -9.88 -12.28 0.24
C PHE A 51 -8.39 -11.84 0.14
N PRO A 52 -7.45 -12.71 -0.26
CA PRO A 52 -7.59 -14.07 -0.82
C PRO A 52 -7.64 -15.23 0.19
N HIS A 53 -7.74 -14.98 1.49
CA HIS A 53 -7.89 -15.93 2.59
C HIS A 53 -6.71 -16.87 2.89
N PHE A 54 -5.73 -16.99 2.01
CA PHE A 54 -4.60 -17.92 2.16
C PHE A 54 -3.22 -17.28 1.98
N LEU A 55 -3.16 -15.97 1.70
CA LEU A 55 -1.94 -15.17 1.59
C LEU A 55 -2.14 -13.80 2.23
N GLY A 56 -1.05 -13.16 2.65
CA GLY A 56 -1.07 -11.85 3.31
C GLY A 56 -0.87 -11.95 4.82
N HIS A 57 -0.35 -13.08 5.31
CA HIS A 57 -0.03 -13.24 6.72
C HIS A 57 1.22 -12.46 7.12
N ALA A 58 1.27 -11.94 8.36
CA ALA A 58 2.38 -11.14 8.86
C ALA A 58 3.73 -11.88 8.92
N ASN A 59 3.71 -13.21 8.88
CA ASN A 59 4.92 -14.03 8.85
C ASN A 59 5.47 -14.30 7.44
N GLU A 60 4.81 -13.82 6.39
CA GLU A 60 5.30 -13.90 5.01
C GLU A 60 6.27 -12.75 4.76
N LYS A 61 7.58 -13.01 4.78
CA LYS A 61 8.64 -11.99 4.77
C LYS A 61 9.53 -11.99 3.53
N GLY A 62 9.17 -12.76 2.50
CA GLY A 62 10.02 -13.01 1.36
C GLY A 62 10.70 -14.38 1.45
N ASP A 63 11.47 -14.73 0.43
CA ASP A 63 12.22 -15.99 0.33
C ASP A 63 13.55 -15.75 -0.38
N GLY A 64 14.54 -16.60 -0.08
CA GLY A 64 15.84 -16.55 -0.73
C GLY A 64 16.51 -15.18 -0.64
N ALA A 65 16.81 -14.57 -1.79
CA ALA A 65 17.42 -13.23 -1.84
C ALA A 65 16.43 -12.11 -1.45
N GLY A 66 15.13 -12.37 -1.52
CA GLY A 66 14.06 -11.44 -1.14
C GLY A 66 13.63 -11.54 0.32
N GLU A 67 14.32 -12.34 1.15
CA GLU A 67 14.01 -12.41 2.59
C GLU A 67 14.15 -11.03 3.23
N ASP A 68 13.14 -10.64 4.03
CA ASP A 68 12.97 -9.33 4.68
C ASP A 68 12.65 -8.14 3.73
N TYR A 69 12.38 -8.41 2.43
CA TYR A 69 11.89 -7.40 1.48
C TYR A 69 10.39 -7.52 1.18
N ASN A 70 9.66 -8.28 1.98
CA ASN A 70 8.19 -8.36 1.98
C ASN A 70 7.66 -8.15 3.38
N ILE A 71 6.65 -7.27 3.54
CA ILE A 71 6.00 -7.05 4.83
C ILE A 71 4.48 -6.91 4.64
N ASN A 72 3.73 -7.61 5.46
CA ASN A 72 2.28 -7.61 5.50
C ASN A 72 1.77 -7.06 6.84
N TYR A 73 0.78 -6.16 6.76
CA TYR A 73 0.06 -5.59 7.89
C TYR A 73 -1.41 -6.01 7.83
N PRO A 74 -1.72 -7.27 8.19
CA PRO A 74 -3.11 -7.74 8.23
C PRO A 74 -3.86 -7.10 9.40
N MET A 75 -5.03 -6.51 9.13
CA MET A 75 -5.82 -5.78 10.12
C MET A 75 -7.24 -6.34 10.23
N GLN A 76 -7.78 -6.31 11.44
CA GLN A 76 -9.11 -6.87 11.74
C GLN A 76 -10.25 -6.01 11.19
N PRO A 77 -11.44 -6.61 10.95
CA PRO A 77 -12.65 -5.84 10.69
C PRO A 77 -12.91 -4.79 11.79
N GLY A 78 -13.33 -3.59 11.36
CA GLY A 78 -13.58 -2.48 12.27
C GLY A 78 -12.38 -1.59 12.56
N THR A 79 -11.19 -1.90 12.03
CA THR A 79 -9.97 -1.11 12.20
C THR A 79 -10.22 0.37 11.83
N PRO A 80 -10.05 1.30 12.80
CA PRO A 80 -10.18 2.73 12.55
C PRO A 80 -8.90 3.31 11.92
N TYR A 81 -9.00 4.52 11.36
CA TYR A 81 -7.84 5.22 10.79
C TYR A 81 -6.67 5.33 11.77
N THR A 82 -6.94 5.62 13.04
CA THR A 82 -5.91 5.76 14.09
C THR A 82 -5.07 4.49 14.33
N GLU A 83 -5.57 3.33 14.00
CA GLU A 83 -4.84 2.07 14.03
C GLU A 83 -4.20 1.78 12.67
N TRP A 84 -4.98 1.93 11.59
CA TRP A 84 -4.51 1.76 10.22
C TRP A 84 -3.29 2.62 9.90
N THR A 85 -3.29 3.89 10.34
CA THR A 85 -2.19 4.83 10.09
C THR A 85 -0.89 4.44 10.78
N ARG A 86 -0.91 3.64 11.87
CA ARG A 86 0.31 3.13 12.49
C ARG A 86 1.04 2.14 11.59
N ALA A 87 0.31 1.32 10.85
CA ALA A 87 0.90 0.44 9.84
C ALA A 87 1.49 1.25 8.68
N LEU A 88 0.83 2.35 8.28
CA LEU A 88 1.37 3.27 7.28
C LEU A 88 2.65 3.95 7.78
N ASP A 89 2.69 4.39 9.03
CA ASP A 89 3.87 5.02 9.62
C ASP A 89 5.06 4.05 9.66
N ASP A 90 4.85 2.79 10.07
CA ASP A 90 5.91 1.77 10.01
C ASP A 90 6.37 1.49 8.57
N ALA A 91 5.45 1.42 7.62
CA ALA A 91 5.80 1.25 6.20
C ALA A 91 6.64 2.43 5.67
N ILE A 92 6.34 3.67 6.10
CA ILE A 92 7.14 4.86 5.77
C ILE A 92 8.56 4.76 6.37
N GLU A 93 8.71 4.28 7.59
CA GLU A 93 10.03 4.01 8.17
C GLU A 93 10.81 2.96 7.37
N LYS A 94 10.13 1.92 6.85
CA LYS A 94 10.75 0.94 5.93
C LYS A 94 11.19 1.58 4.61
N ILE A 95 10.36 2.46 4.03
CA ILE A 95 10.73 3.21 2.82
C ILE A 95 12.00 4.02 3.06
N GLN A 96 12.05 4.78 4.18
CA GLN A 96 13.22 5.60 4.52
C GLN A 96 14.49 4.77 4.75
N SER A 97 14.38 3.62 5.40
CA SER A 97 15.52 2.72 5.66
C SER A 97 15.98 1.98 4.42
N TYR A 98 15.06 1.58 3.54
CA TYR A 98 15.39 0.88 2.29
C TYR A 98 16.01 1.80 1.24
N GLN A 99 15.67 3.10 1.26
CA GLN A 99 16.17 4.13 0.32
C GLN A 99 15.93 3.76 -1.15
N PRO A 100 14.68 3.61 -1.59
CA PRO A 100 14.38 3.28 -2.98
C PRO A 100 14.61 4.48 -3.92
N ASP A 101 14.83 4.21 -5.20
CA ASP A 101 14.92 5.22 -6.25
C ASP A 101 13.54 5.78 -6.64
N ALA A 102 12.49 4.99 -6.43
CA ALA A 102 11.11 5.40 -6.69
C ALA A 102 10.13 4.62 -5.80
N LEU A 103 8.97 5.26 -5.56
CA LEU A 103 7.85 4.72 -4.80
C LEU A 103 6.67 4.47 -5.74
N LEU A 104 6.12 3.26 -5.69
CA LEU A 104 4.88 2.89 -6.37
C LEU A 104 3.79 2.70 -5.32
N ILE A 105 2.67 3.40 -5.49
CA ILE A 105 1.50 3.26 -4.62
C ILE A 105 0.42 2.49 -5.38
N SER A 106 0.12 1.26 -4.95
CA SER A 106 -1.11 0.57 -5.35
C SER A 106 -2.24 1.12 -4.47
N LEU A 107 -2.98 2.10 -5.03
CA LEU A 107 -3.95 2.91 -4.32
C LEU A 107 -5.35 2.31 -4.42
N GLY A 108 -5.79 1.60 -3.40
CA GLY A 108 -7.21 1.30 -3.17
C GLY A 108 -7.84 2.34 -2.23
N VAL A 109 -9.06 2.75 -2.53
CA VAL A 109 -9.87 3.61 -1.64
C VAL A 109 -11.10 2.87 -1.09
N ASP A 110 -11.11 1.56 -1.23
CA ASP A 110 -12.09 0.63 -0.67
C ASP A 110 -11.91 0.39 0.84
N THR A 111 -10.87 0.95 1.47
CA THR A 111 -10.72 1.07 2.92
C THR A 111 -11.70 2.07 3.55
N TYR A 112 -12.44 2.83 2.74
CA TYR A 112 -13.44 3.81 3.17
C TYR A 112 -14.62 3.16 3.91
N GLU A 113 -15.06 3.75 5.04
CA GLU A 113 -16.07 3.18 5.95
C GLU A 113 -17.44 2.88 5.32
N LYS A 114 -17.77 3.55 4.20
CA LYS A 114 -19.05 3.36 3.47
C LYS A 114 -18.87 2.68 2.12
N ASP A 115 -17.69 2.17 1.84
CA ASP A 115 -17.49 1.32 0.68
C ASP A 115 -18.26 0.00 0.88
N PRO A 116 -18.99 -0.50 -0.15
CA PRO A 116 -19.86 -1.66 0.00
C PRO A 116 -19.13 -2.96 0.35
N ILE A 117 -17.82 -3.03 0.09
CA ILE A 117 -17.02 -4.21 0.44
C ILE A 117 -16.07 -3.97 1.62
N SER A 118 -15.99 -2.73 2.11
CA SER A 118 -15.10 -2.39 3.22
C SER A 118 -15.61 -2.92 4.56
N PHE A 119 -14.65 -3.28 5.39
CA PHE A 119 -14.86 -3.45 6.82
C PHE A 119 -13.95 -2.55 7.68
N PHE A 120 -13.14 -1.69 7.04
CA PHE A 120 -12.37 -0.65 7.73
C PHE A 120 -13.21 0.61 7.98
N LYS A 121 -12.67 1.54 8.77
CA LYS A 121 -13.40 2.72 9.22
C LYS A 121 -12.71 4.04 8.85
N LEU A 122 -12.02 4.06 7.69
CA LEU A 122 -11.43 5.29 7.17
C LEU A 122 -12.53 6.23 6.64
N LYS A 123 -12.37 7.51 6.88
CA LYS A 123 -13.24 8.57 6.37
C LYS A 123 -12.59 9.29 5.20
N SER A 124 -13.38 10.04 4.44
CA SER A 124 -12.87 10.77 3.26
C SER A 124 -11.72 11.72 3.60
N ASP A 125 -11.77 12.38 4.75
CA ASP A 125 -10.69 13.31 5.18
C ASP A 125 -9.39 12.58 5.55
N ASP A 126 -9.45 11.32 5.99
CA ASP A 126 -8.27 10.53 6.33
C ASP A 126 -7.38 10.28 5.10
N PHE A 127 -7.98 10.20 3.91
CA PHE A 127 -7.23 10.02 2.66
C PHE A 127 -6.33 11.21 2.31
N PHE A 128 -6.69 12.42 2.77
CA PHE A 128 -5.81 13.58 2.63
C PHE A 128 -4.53 13.41 3.48
N ASP A 129 -4.68 12.94 4.71
CA ASP A 129 -3.53 12.66 5.59
C ASP A 129 -2.67 11.50 5.07
N VAL A 130 -3.28 10.46 4.49
CA VAL A 130 -2.56 9.38 3.78
C VAL A 130 -1.64 9.98 2.70
N GLY A 131 -2.17 10.88 1.86
CA GLY A 131 -1.39 11.57 0.83
C GLY A 131 -0.21 12.35 1.40
N LYS A 132 -0.43 13.12 2.47
CA LYS A 132 0.62 13.88 3.17
C LYS A 132 1.73 12.99 3.71
N LYS A 133 1.37 11.87 4.33
CA LYS A 133 2.33 10.90 4.86
C LYS A 133 3.17 10.28 3.75
N ILE A 134 2.57 9.91 2.62
CA ILE A 134 3.30 9.41 1.46
C ILE A 134 4.25 10.47 0.91
N ALA A 135 3.82 11.73 0.80
CA ALA A 135 4.65 12.84 0.33
C ALA A 135 5.89 13.09 1.21
N SER A 136 5.81 12.81 2.52
CA SER A 136 6.95 12.96 3.43
C SER A 136 8.15 12.06 3.09
N CYS A 137 7.96 11.02 2.27
CA CYS A 137 9.06 10.21 1.75
C CYS A 137 9.96 10.97 0.78
N ASN A 138 9.47 12.05 0.17
CA ASN A 138 10.23 12.90 -0.77
C ASN A 138 10.89 12.11 -1.92
N LEU A 139 10.14 11.20 -2.52
CA LEU A 139 10.58 10.31 -3.59
C LEU A 139 9.75 10.51 -4.86
N PRO A 140 10.33 10.27 -6.06
CA PRO A 140 9.55 10.10 -7.26
C PRO A 140 8.48 9.05 -7.04
N THR A 141 7.20 9.43 -7.16
CA THR A 141 6.08 8.57 -6.79
C THR A 141 5.11 8.39 -7.96
N LEU A 142 4.72 7.14 -8.20
CA LEU A 142 3.66 6.77 -9.15
C LEU A 142 2.48 6.16 -8.38
N PHE A 143 1.29 6.73 -8.59
CA PHE A 143 0.04 6.15 -8.09
C PHE A 143 -0.60 5.27 -9.18
N VAL A 144 -0.98 4.07 -8.80
CA VAL A 144 -1.74 3.12 -9.64
C VAL A 144 -3.06 2.86 -8.92
N MET A 145 -4.18 3.20 -9.57
CA MET A 145 -5.51 3.01 -8.98
C MET A 145 -5.87 1.52 -8.95
N GLU A 146 -6.32 1.06 -7.79
CA GLU A 146 -6.80 -0.29 -7.54
C GLU A 146 -8.29 -0.26 -7.15
N GLY A 147 -8.68 -0.82 -5.98
CA GLY A 147 -10.06 -0.91 -5.50
C GLY A 147 -10.69 0.41 -5.07
N GLY A 148 -12.01 0.39 -5.02
CA GLY A 148 -12.88 1.49 -4.61
C GLY A 148 -14.22 1.37 -5.29
N TYR A 149 -15.30 1.18 -4.50
CA TYR A 149 -16.63 0.78 -4.99
C TYR A 149 -17.74 1.70 -4.47
N ALA A 150 -17.42 2.64 -3.58
CA ALA A 150 -18.31 3.72 -3.18
C ALA A 150 -18.39 4.77 -4.31
N ILE A 151 -19.25 4.57 -5.31
CA ILE A 151 -19.30 5.30 -6.59
C ILE A 151 -19.23 6.82 -6.43
N LYS A 152 -19.90 7.37 -5.40
CA LYS A 152 -19.92 8.82 -5.14
C LYS A 152 -18.62 9.32 -4.52
N GLU A 153 -17.98 8.53 -3.68
CA GLU A 153 -16.84 8.92 -2.86
C GLU A 153 -15.48 8.48 -3.44
N ILE A 154 -15.46 7.54 -4.38
CA ILE A 154 -14.19 7.07 -4.99
C ILE A 154 -13.36 8.23 -5.56
N GLY A 155 -13.99 9.14 -6.30
CA GLY A 155 -13.31 10.32 -6.84
C GLY A 155 -12.85 11.29 -5.76
N ILE A 156 -13.68 11.49 -4.72
CA ILE A 156 -13.37 12.38 -3.59
C ILE A 156 -12.16 11.82 -2.83
N ASN A 157 -12.19 10.54 -2.47
CA ASN A 157 -11.14 9.89 -1.69
C ASN A 157 -9.80 9.86 -2.46
N THR A 158 -9.84 9.50 -3.74
CA THR A 158 -8.65 9.52 -4.61
C THR A 158 -8.05 10.92 -4.74
N VAL A 159 -8.91 11.93 -4.99
CA VAL A 159 -8.46 13.34 -5.09
C VAL A 159 -7.91 13.84 -3.76
N ASN A 160 -8.46 13.40 -2.62
CA ASN A 160 -7.93 13.76 -1.30
C ASN A 160 -6.51 13.23 -1.11
N VAL A 161 -6.22 11.97 -1.51
CA VAL A 161 -4.83 11.46 -1.48
C VAL A 161 -3.91 12.33 -2.33
N LEU A 162 -4.29 12.63 -3.58
CA LEU A 162 -3.46 13.43 -4.48
C LEU A 162 -3.25 14.86 -3.97
N LYS A 163 -4.28 15.50 -3.43
CA LYS A 163 -4.17 16.84 -2.81
C LYS A 163 -3.26 16.84 -1.58
N GLY A 164 -3.38 15.80 -0.73
CA GLY A 164 -2.49 15.64 0.42
C GLY A 164 -1.04 15.46 -0.02
N PHE A 165 -0.81 14.72 -1.08
CA PHE A 165 0.51 14.50 -1.64
C PHE A 165 1.12 15.76 -2.28
N GLU A 166 0.34 16.54 -3.06
CA GLU A 166 0.82 17.76 -3.72
C GLU A 166 1.00 18.95 -2.77
N GLY A 167 0.23 19.01 -1.70
CA GLY A 167 0.23 20.12 -0.75
C GLY A 167 1.23 20.02 0.40
N SER A 168 2.19 19.12 0.30
CA SER A 168 3.16 18.78 1.37
C SER A 168 4.51 19.42 1.13
#